data_e9727037093c57b0c9fd7ab5ba7225b2
#
_entry.id   e9727037093c57b0c9fd7ab5ba7225b2
#
_cell.length_a   1.000
_cell.length_b   1.000
_cell.length_c   1.000
_cell.angle_alpha   90.00
_cell.angle_beta   90.00
_cell.angle_gamma   90.00
#
_symmetry.space_group_name_H-M   'P 1'
#
loop_
_entity.id
_entity.type
_entity.pdbx_description
1 polymer ?
#
loop_
_entity_poly.entity_id
_entity_poly.type
_entity_poly.pdbx_seq_one_letter_code
_entity_poly.pdbx_strand_id
1 'polypeptide(L)'
;MASAQDLRKRIKSVTNTQQITKAMKMVASARLRRAQAKADATRPYAEKIGQILRHISTSDLRDYVSPLLESRPVKRTCYIVIGADKGLAGAYSSNVLKLAIEQIGQKTPDEYCLITAGRKPKDSLKSRHYHIDQSYSGFSDKPSYEHARHIMDHALSLYERHEVDEVIMIYTRFVNSMTQIAQAECILPLEQPDDEVKGEEYEFMPDPASVLDA
;
A
#
# COMPACT_ATOMS: atom_id res chain seq x y z
N MET A 1 20.56 -38.90 27.40
CA MET A 1 19.48 -38.31 28.24
C MET A 1 19.89 -36.89 28.62
N ALA A 2 19.00 -35.91 28.52
CA ALA A 2 19.31 -34.53 28.92
C ALA A 2 19.56 -34.49 30.44
N SER A 3 20.63 -33.85 30.87
CA SER A 3 20.98 -33.73 32.30
C SER A 3 19.99 -32.77 33.00
N ALA A 4 19.80 -32.94 34.32
CA ALA A 4 18.95 -32.01 35.10
C ALA A 4 19.43 -30.56 34.99
N GLN A 5 20.72 -30.35 34.76
CA GLN A 5 21.31 -29.03 34.54
C GLN A 5 20.89 -28.46 33.18
N ASP A 6 20.80 -29.25 32.12
CA ASP A 6 20.33 -28.80 30.80
C ASP A 6 18.86 -28.44 30.83
N LEU A 7 18.04 -29.19 31.55
CA LEU A 7 16.63 -28.88 31.76
C LEU A 7 16.45 -27.54 32.49
N ARG A 8 17.21 -27.29 33.55
CA ARG A 8 17.17 -26.01 34.27
C ARG A 8 17.57 -24.82 33.37
N LYS A 9 18.62 -24.98 32.53
CA LYS A 9 19.02 -23.96 31.57
C LYS A 9 17.93 -23.69 30.55
N ARG A 10 17.28 -24.72 30.02
CA ARG A 10 16.15 -24.59 29.08
C ARG A 10 14.96 -23.89 29.73
N ILE A 11 14.57 -24.27 30.94
CA ILE A 11 13.48 -23.62 31.69
C ILE A 11 13.78 -22.11 31.84
N LYS A 12 14.98 -21.74 32.30
CA LYS A 12 15.41 -20.37 32.45
C LYS A 12 15.34 -19.58 31.13
N SER A 13 15.80 -20.17 30.03
CA SER A 13 15.77 -19.58 28.69
C SER A 13 14.34 -19.36 28.23
N VAL A 14 13.45 -20.34 28.38
CA VAL A 14 12.02 -20.22 28.00
C VAL A 14 11.31 -19.17 28.86
N THR A 15 11.58 -19.13 30.17
CA THR A 15 11.00 -18.12 31.08
C THR A 15 11.42 -16.70 30.68
N ASN A 16 12.69 -16.49 30.33
CA ASN A 16 13.18 -15.21 29.82
C ASN A 16 12.48 -14.83 28.50
N THR A 17 12.36 -15.77 27.57
CA THR A 17 11.66 -15.56 26.29
C THR A 17 10.20 -15.21 26.51
N GLN A 18 9.52 -15.86 27.47
CA GLN A 18 8.14 -15.55 27.86
C GLN A 18 8.00 -14.13 28.36
N GLN A 19 8.91 -13.66 29.22
CA GLN A 19 8.90 -12.28 29.72
C GLN A 19 9.09 -11.26 28.59
N ILE A 20 10.04 -11.51 27.68
CA ILE A 20 10.30 -10.66 26.52
C ILE A 20 9.05 -10.58 25.64
N THR A 21 8.45 -11.71 25.29
CA THR A 21 7.26 -11.74 24.41
C THR A 21 6.05 -11.11 25.08
N LYS A 22 5.89 -11.22 26.39
CA LYS A 22 4.85 -10.51 27.17
C LYS A 22 5.04 -8.99 27.08
N ALA A 23 6.27 -8.52 27.24
CA ALA A 23 6.58 -7.09 27.10
C ALA A 23 6.33 -6.60 25.66
N MET A 24 6.75 -7.37 24.64
CA MET A 24 6.48 -7.07 23.23
C MET A 24 4.99 -6.99 22.94
N LYS A 25 4.17 -7.90 23.50
CA LYS A 25 2.72 -7.88 23.35
C LYS A 25 2.12 -6.58 23.91
N MET A 26 2.56 -6.12 25.06
CA MET A 26 2.07 -4.86 25.64
C MET A 26 2.41 -3.64 24.76
N VAL A 27 3.65 -3.56 24.28
CA VAL A 27 4.09 -2.49 23.37
C VAL A 27 3.32 -2.53 22.05
N ALA A 28 3.17 -3.73 21.45
CA ALA A 28 2.44 -3.90 20.21
C ALA A 28 0.95 -3.50 20.36
N SER A 29 0.31 -3.87 21.47
CA SER A 29 -1.09 -3.49 21.74
C SER A 29 -1.26 -1.96 21.87
N ALA A 30 -0.31 -1.27 22.50
CA ALA A 30 -0.35 0.19 22.62
C ALA A 30 -0.14 0.87 21.24
N ARG A 31 0.75 0.33 20.41
CA ARG A 31 0.98 0.81 19.03
C ARG A 31 -0.24 0.58 18.14
N LEU A 32 -0.86 -0.60 18.26
CA LEU A 32 -2.07 -0.95 17.50
C LEU A 32 -3.20 0.06 17.78
N ARG A 33 -3.49 0.35 19.05
CA ARG A 33 -4.52 1.32 19.42
C ARG A 33 -4.28 2.70 18.80
N ARG A 34 -3.01 3.17 18.82
CA ARG A 34 -2.65 4.47 18.21
C ARG A 34 -2.81 4.45 16.69
N ALA A 35 -2.40 3.35 16.04
CA ALA A 35 -2.53 3.21 14.60
C ALA A 35 -3.99 3.14 14.17
N GLN A 36 -4.83 2.39 14.89
CA GLN A 36 -6.27 2.33 14.65
C GLN A 36 -6.93 3.71 14.80
N ALA A 37 -6.67 4.40 15.91
CA ALA A 37 -7.23 5.74 16.13
C ALA A 37 -6.84 6.72 15.01
N LYS A 38 -5.60 6.64 14.50
CA LYS A 38 -5.16 7.47 13.38
C LYS A 38 -5.86 7.09 12.08
N ALA A 39 -5.99 5.79 11.79
CA ALA A 39 -6.67 5.30 10.59
C ALA A 39 -8.16 5.69 10.60
N ASP A 40 -8.83 5.52 11.75
CA ASP A 40 -10.25 5.88 11.90
C ASP A 40 -10.48 7.40 11.76
N ALA A 41 -9.55 8.23 12.25
CA ALA A 41 -9.61 9.68 12.09
C ALA A 41 -9.39 10.13 10.63
N THR A 42 -8.61 9.37 9.84
CA THR A 42 -8.29 9.74 8.44
C THR A 42 -9.31 9.20 7.44
N ARG A 43 -9.99 8.08 7.78
CA ARG A 43 -10.94 7.40 6.88
C ARG A 43 -12.03 8.30 6.29
N PRO A 44 -12.77 9.13 7.07
CA PRO A 44 -13.83 9.97 6.52
C PRO A 44 -13.31 10.96 5.46
N TYR A 45 -12.10 11.47 5.66
CA TYR A 45 -11.45 12.37 4.71
C TYR A 45 -11.12 11.65 3.40
N ALA A 46 -10.49 10.46 3.48
CA ALA A 46 -10.16 9.65 2.32
C ALA A 46 -11.42 9.22 1.53
N GLU A 47 -12.49 8.82 2.23
CA GLU A 47 -13.77 8.47 1.61
C GLU A 47 -14.39 9.67 0.88
N LYS A 48 -14.33 10.87 1.48
CA LYS A 48 -14.89 12.09 0.86
C LYS A 48 -14.09 12.54 -0.35
N ILE A 49 -12.76 12.50 -0.29
CA ILE A 49 -11.91 12.76 -1.48
C ILE A 49 -12.20 11.75 -2.59
N GLY A 50 -12.30 10.45 -2.26
CA GLY A 50 -12.65 9.44 -3.25
C GLY A 50 -14.03 9.67 -3.90
N GLN A 51 -15.01 10.22 -3.16
CA GLN A 51 -16.29 10.64 -3.73
C GLN A 51 -16.12 11.82 -4.67
N ILE A 52 -15.36 12.84 -4.28
CA ILE A 52 -15.10 14.03 -5.11
C ILE A 52 -14.40 13.63 -6.42
N LEU A 53 -13.36 12.79 -6.36
CA LEU A 53 -12.66 12.32 -7.54
C LEU A 53 -13.58 11.56 -8.51
N ARG A 54 -14.46 10.70 -7.99
CA ARG A 54 -15.49 10.05 -8.83
C ARG A 54 -16.46 11.02 -9.49
N HIS A 55 -16.87 12.08 -8.79
CA HIS A 55 -17.73 13.10 -9.38
C HIS A 55 -16.99 13.91 -10.46
N ILE A 56 -15.73 14.25 -10.23
CA ILE A 56 -14.90 14.93 -11.24
C ILE A 56 -14.77 14.05 -12.49
N SER A 57 -14.50 12.75 -12.31
CA SER A 57 -14.31 11.82 -13.44
C SER A 57 -15.59 11.57 -14.24
N THR A 58 -16.78 11.81 -13.65
CA THR A 58 -18.09 11.71 -14.33
C THR A 58 -18.61 13.05 -14.83
N SER A 59 -18.03 14.18 -14.40
CA SER A 59 -18.40 15.50 -14.88
C SER A 59 -18.10 15.64 -16.38
N ASP A 60 -18.89 16.46 -17.08
CA ASP A 60 -18.77 16.71 -18.53
C ASP A 60 -17.47 17.52 -18.81
N LEU A 61 -16.32 16.87 -18.63
CA LEU A 61 -14.97 17.44 -18.88
C LEU A 61 -14.65 17.40 -20.39
N ARG A 62 -15.63 17.83 -21.25
CA ARG A 62 -15.50 17.72 -22.72
C ARG A 62 -14.26 18.39 -23.28
N ASP A 63 -13.70 19.35 -22.56
CA ASP A 63 -12.55 20.15 -23.00
C ASP A 63 -11.26 19.91 -22.19
N TYR A 64 -11.31 19.05 -21.14
CA TYR A 64 -10.14 18.77 -20.30
C TYR A 64 -9.86 17.26 -20.21
N VAL A 65 -8.78 16.85 -20.83
CA VAL A 65 -8.28 15.47 -20.75
C VAL A 65 -7.16 15.43 -19.72
N SER A 66 -7.49 15.09 -18.47
CA SER A 66 -6.45 14.80 -17.49
C SER A 66 -5.69 13.53 -17.90
N PRO A 67 -4.35 13.55 -17.93
CA PRO A 67 -3.56 12.34 -18.16
C PRO A 67 -3.90 11.20 -17.18
N LEU A 68 -4.42 11.51 -15.99
CA LEU A 68 -4.78 10.56 -14.95
C LEU A 68 -6.05 9.75 -15.25
N LEU A 69 -6.90 10.25 -16.15
CA LEU A 69 -8.13 9.60 -16.62
C LEU A 69 -7.92 8.84 -17.93
N GLU A 70 -6.76 8.99 -18.56
CA GLU A 70 -6.47 8.36 -19.84
C GLU A 70 -6.25 6.86 -19.68
N SER A 71 -7.21 6.05 -20.13
CA SER A 71 -7.05 4.61 -20.23
C SER A 71 -6.37 4.25 -21.56
N ARG A 72 -5.28 3.50 -21.49
CA ARG A 72 -4.49 3.09 -22.65
C ARG A 72 -4.16 1.58 -22.59
N PRO A 73 -3.82 0.95 -23.74
CA PRO A 73 -3.42 -0.46 -23.74
C PRO A 73 -2.23 -0.69 -22.81
N VAL A 74 -2.41 -1.57 -21.81
CA VAL A 74 -1.39 -1.83 -20.80
C VAL A 74 -0.26 -2.67 -21.40
N LYS A 75 0.92 -2.06 -21.53
CA LYS A 75 2.18 -2.70 -21.91
C LYS A 75 3.10 -2.84 -20.70
N ARG A 76 3.15 -1.83 -19.85
CA ARG A 76 4.00 -1.79 -18.65
C ARG A 76 3.21 -1.35 -17.43
N THR A 77 3.21 -2.17 -16.37
CA THR A 77 2.49 -1.92 -15.12
C THR A 77 3.45 -1.50 -14.02
N CYS A 78 3.15 -0.42 -13.30
CA CYS A 78 3.86 -0.06 -12.07
C CYS A 78 3.20 -0.74 -10.86
N TYR A 79 3.95 -1.57 -10.15
CA TYR A 79 3.50 -2.21 -8.92
C TYR A 79 4.08 -1.51 -7.70
N ILE A 80 3.24 -0.97 -6.82
CA ILE A 80 3.63 -0.42 -5.52
C ILE A 80 3.34 -1.47 -4.45
N VAL A 81 4.36 -2.12 -3.92
CA VAL A 81 4.21 -3.19 -2.92
C VAL A 81 4.47 -2.64 -1.52
N ILE A 82 3.41 -2.55 -0.72
CA ILE A 82 3.45 -1.99 0.65
C ILE A 82 3.53 -3.13 1.67
N GLY A 83 4.58 -3.14 2.48
CA GLY A 83 4.79 -4.13 3.52
C GLY A 83 5.53 -3.59 4.75
N ALA A 84 5.93 -4.48 5.65
CA ALA A 84 6.58 -4.11 6.90
C ALA A 84 8.09 -3.88 6.75
N ASP A 85 8.63 -2.98 7.59
CA ASP A 85 10.08 -2.88 7.81
C ASP A 85 10.60 -3.99 8.73
N LYS A 86 9.78 -4.45 9.67
CA LYS A 86 10.14 -5.40 10.72
C LYS A 86 9.44 -6.74 10.53
N GLY A 87 10.05 -7.79 11.08
CA GLY A 87 9.44 -9.11 11.17
C GLY A 87 8.50 -9.27 12.36
N LEU A 88 8.17 -10.52 12.67
CA LEU A 88 7.26 -10.92 13.76
C LEU A 88 5.83 -10.36 13.59
N ALA A 89 5.38 -10.23 12.34
CA ALA A 89 4.07 -9.74 11.96
C ALA A 89 3.17 -10.86 11.37
N GLY A 90 3.38 -12.11 11.78
CA GLY A 90 2.64 -13.26 11.27
C GLY A 90 2.77 -13.39 9.74
N ALA A 91 1.66 -13.65 9.07
CA ALA A 91 1.61 -13.83 7.61
C ALA A 91 1.50 -12.51 6.83
N TYR A 92 1.50 -11.35 7.48
CA TYR A 92 1.29 -10.04 6.85
C TYR A 92 2.18 -9.83 5.61
N SER A 93 3.50 -9.87 5.80
CA SER A 93 4.42 -9.63 4.67
C SER A 93 4.41 -10.77 3.65
N SER A 94 4.22 -12.01 4.07
CA SER A 94 4.18 -13.16 3.14
C SER A 94 2.93 -13.16 2.26
N ASN A 95 1.78 -12.75 2.78
CA ASN A 95 0.54 -12.65 1.99
C ASN A 95 0.65 -11.57 0.91
N VAL A 96 1.14 -10.38 1.27
CA VAL A 96 1.38 -9.29 0.29
C VAL A 96 2.39 -9.73 -0.77
N LEU A 97 3.49 -10.37 -0.37
CA LEU A 97 4.50 -10.85 -1.30
C LEU A 97 3.98 -11.93 -2.24
N LYS A 98 3.17 -12.87 -1.73
CA LYS A 98 2.54 -13.89 -2.56
C LYS A 98 1.67 -13.26 -3.64
N LEU A 99 0.83 -12.31 -3.24
CA LEU A 99 -0.04 -11.58 -4.17
C LEU A 99 0.79 -10.75 -5.18
N ALA A 100 1.86 -10.07 -4.74
CA ALA A 100 2.73 -9.31 -5.63
C ALA A 100 3.38 -10.22 -6.69
N ILE A 101 3.89 -11.38 -6.29
CA ILE A 101 4.48 -12.36 -7.21
C ILE A 101 3.43 -12.89 -8.19
N GLU A 102 2.21 -13.14 -7.72
CA GLU A 102 1.10 -13.58 -8.55
C GLU A 102 0.70 -12.52 -9.58
N GLN A 103 0.62 -11.26 -9.18
CA GLN A 103 0.29 -10.13 -10.06
C GLN A 103 1.38 -9.83 -11.09
N ILE A 104 2.64 -9.88 -10.70
CA ILE A 104 3.76 -9.73 -11.64
C ILE A 104 3.81 -10.93 -12.60
N GLY A 105 3.53 -12.14 -12.07
CA GLY A 105 3.48 -13.35 -12.89
C GLY A 105 4.78 -13.64 -13.62
N GLN A 106 4.68 -13.83 -14.95
CA GLN A 106 5.81 -14.11 -15.83
C GLN A 106 6.27 -12.88 -16.62
N LYS A 107 5.87 -11.67 -16.20
CA LYS A 107 6.27 -10.42 -16.86
C LYS A 107 7.79 -10.26 -16.82
N THR A 108 8.34 -9.80 -17.94
CA THR A 108 9.76 -9.43 -18.04
C THR A 108 10.03 -8.08 -17.34
N PRO A 109 11.27 -7.75 -16.99
CA PRO A 109 11.59 -6.45 -16.37
C PRO A 109 11.16 -5.23 -17.19
N ASP A 110 11.01 -5.38 -18.51
CA ASP A 110 10.53 -4.29 -19.38
C ASP A 110 9.01 -4.11 -19.31
N GLU A 111 8.26 -5.12 -18.84
CA GLU A 111 6.80 -5.09 -18.75
C GLU A 111 6.29 -4.64 -17.38
N TYR A 112 7.19 -4.43 -16.40
CA TYR A 112 6.80 -3.90 -15.11
C TYR A 112 7.80 -2.87 -14.56
N CYS A 113 7.33 -2.01 -13.69
CA CYS A 113 8.09 -1.19 -12.77
C CYS A 113 7.74 -1.62 -11.34
N LEU A 114 8.71 -1.73 -10.45
CA LEU A 114 8.49 -2.22 -9.09
C LEU A 114 8.98 -1.24 -8.05
N ILE A 115 8.05 -0.68 -7.32
CA ILE A 115 8.29 0.22 -6.18
C ILE A 115 7.97 -0.54 -4.89
N THR A 116 8.88 -0.56 -3.94
CA THR A 116 8.65 -1.21 -2.65
C THR A 116 8.60 -0.20 -1.51
N ALA A 117 7.57 -0.30 -0.68
CA ALA A 117 7.41 0.46 0.55
C ALA A 117 7.51 -0.48 1.76
N GLY A 118 8.67 -0.49 2.41
CA GLY A 118 9.03 -1.40 3.49
C GLY A 118 10.22 -2.28 3.16
N ARG A 119 11.02 -2.58 4.18
CA ARG A 119 12.23 -3.39 4.02
C ARG A 119 11.93 -4.85 3.66
N LYS A 120 10.86 -5.44 4.23
CA LYS A 120 10.55 -6.87 3.99
C LYS A 120 10.17 -7.17 2.54
N PRO A 121 9.29 -6.41 1.87
CA PRO A 121 9.04 -6.62 0.44
C PRO A 121 10.33 -6.42 -0.38
N LYS A 122 11.10 -5.35 -0.13
CA LYS A 122 12.37 -5.12 -0.81
C LYS A 122 13.29 -6.33 -0.74
N ASP A 123 13.63 -6.78 0.48
CA ASP A 123 14.59 -7.88 0.69
C ASP A 123 14.12 -9.17 0.04
N SER A 124 12.82 -9.48 0.18
CA SER A 124 12.23 -10.72 -0.34
C SER A 124 12.12 -10.74 -1.86
N LEU A 125 11.77 -9.63 -2.51
CA LEU A 125 11.69 -9.56 -3.97
C LEU A 125 13.09 -9.54 -4.58
N LYS A 126 14.03 -8.80 -3.97
CA LYS A 126 15.43 -8.81 -4.38
C LYS A 126 16.07 -10.19 -4.29
N SER A 127 15.79 -10.97 -3.23
CA SER A 127 16.31 -12.34 -3.07
C SER A 127 15.73 -13.32 -4.10
N ARG A 128 14.64 -12.97 -4.74
CA ARG A 128 14.00 -13.71 -5.85
C ARG A 128 14.35 -13.17 -7.23
N HIS A 129 15.35 -12.27 -7.29
CA HIS A 129 15.86 -11.67 -8.53
C HIS A 129 14.87 -10.78 -9.29
N TYR A 130 13.83 -10.26 -8.61
CA TYR A 130 13.01 -9.21 -9.20
C TYR A 130 13.80 -7.90 -9.30
N HIS A 131 13.66 -7.22 -10.43
CA HIS A 131 14.19 -5.86 -10.57
C HIS A 131 13.32 -4.89 -9.76
N ILE A 132 13.94 -4.10 -8.90
CA ILE A 132 13.26 -3.08 -8.07
C ILE A 132 13.76 -1.73 -8.52
N ASP A 133 12.87 -0.93 -9.08
CA ASP A 133 13.19 0.40 -9.60
C ASP A 133 13.42 1.38 -8.46
N GLN A 134 12.55 1.36 -7.44
CA GLN A 134 12.67 2.25 -6.29
C GLN A 134 12.24 1.57 -5.00
N SER A 135 12.86 1.95 -3.87
CA SER A 135 12.52 1.38 -2.57
C SER A 135 12.54 2.41 -1.46
N TYR A 136 11.48 2.42 -0.67
CA TYR A 136 11.29 3.26 0.49
C TYR A 136 11.18 2.40 1.73
N SER A 137 11.80 2.78 2.85
CA SER A 137 11.77 2.00 4.09
C SER A 137 12.10 2.84 5.31
N GLY A 138 11.85 2.30 6.52
CA GLY A 138 12.20 2.96 7.77
C GLY A 138 11.09 3.80 8.39
N PHE A 139 9.91 3.86 7.78
CA PHE A 139 8.77 4.68 8.24
C PHE A 139 7.58 3.87 8.77
N SER A 140 7.62 2.53 8.74
CA SER A 140 6.49 1.68 9.18
C SER A 140 6.02 1.96 10.62
N ASP A 141 6.89 2.42 11.51
CA ASP A 141 6.52 2.77 12.90
C ASP A 141 5.80 4.11 13.00
N LYS A 142 6.05 5.05 12.07
CA LYS A 142 5.48 6.41 12.04
C LYS A 142 5.28 6.86 10.60
N PRO A 143 4.32 6.29 9.87
CA PRO A 143 4.01 6.76 8.53
C PRO A 143 3.46 8.18 8.57
N SER A 144 3.87 9.00 7.60
CA SER A 144 3.39 10.37 7.40
C SER A 144 2.86 10.54 5.97
N TYR A 145 2.13 11.61 5.75
CA TYR A 145 1.67 12.01 4.42
C TYR A 145 2.84 12.20 3.44
N GLU A 146 3.92 12.80 3.88
CA GLU A 146 5.12 13.02 3.04
C GLU A 146 5.72 11.71 2.50
N HIS A 147 5.72 10.64 3.31
CA HIS A 147 6.18 9.32 2.82
C HIS A 147 5.26 8.78 1.72
N ALA A 148 3.95 8.90 1.90
CA ALA A 148 2.98 8.48 0.89
C ALA A 148 3.12 9.33 -0.38
N ARG A 149 3.23 10.65 -0.23
CA ARG A 149 3.42 11.59 -1.32
C ARG A 149 4.66 11.25 -2.16
N HIS A 150 5.83 11.07 -1.54
CA HIS A 150 7.06 10.73 -2.28
C HIS A 150 6.94 9.43 -3.09
N ILE A 151 6.21 8.43 -2.56
CA ILE A 151 5.97 7.17 -3.27
C ILE A 151 5.06 7.43 -4.47
N MET A 152 3.98 8.20 -4.26
CA MET A 152 3.00 8.48 -5.30
C MET A 152 3.53 9.45 -6.35
N ASP A 153 4.25 10.51 -5.98
CA ASP A 153 4.89 11.45 -6.92
C ASP A 153 5.80 10.71 -7.91
N HIS A 154 6.51 9.68 -7.42
CA HIS A 154 7.35 8.86 -8.30
C HIS A 154 6.51 8.05 -9.30
N ALA A 155 5.49 7.33 -8.82
CA ALA A 155 4.62 6.54 -9.68
C ALA A 155 3.84 7.42 -10.68
N LEU A 156 3.35 8.58 -10.20
CA LEU A 156 2.64 9.56 -11.01
C LEU A 156 3.52 10.10 -12.14
N SER A 157 4.76 10.48 -11.82
CA SER A 157 5.70 10.97 -12.83
C SER A 157 6.03 9.94 -13.92
N LEU A 158 6.03 8.64 -13.60
CA LEU A 158 6.20 7.57 -14.57
C LEU A 158 4.96 7.43 -15.46
N TYR A 159 3.77 7.58 -14.87
CA TYR A 159 2.51 7.49 -15.59
C TYR A 159 2.31 8.67 -16.56
N GLU A 160 2.55 9.90 -16.11
CA GLU A 160 2.46 11.12 -16.92
C GLU A 160 3.46 11.14 -18.08
N ARG A 161 4.65 10.55 -17.89
CA ARG A 161 5.66 10.41 -18.95
C ARG A 161 5.42 9.24 -19.88
N HIS A 162 4.30 8.52 -19.73
CA HIS A 162 3.99 7.32 -20.49
C HIS A 162 5.05 6.20 -20.38
N GLU A 163 5.80 6.18 -19.27
CA GLU A 163 6.76 5.11 -18.99
C GLU A 163 6.07 3.87 -18.41
N VAL A 164 4.88 4.05 -17.82
CA VAL A 164 3.98 2.97 -17.37
C VAL A 164 2.54 3.33 -17.75
N ASP A 165 1.73 2.31 -18.01
CA ASP A 165 0.36 2.46 -18.52
C ASP A 165 -0.68 2.22 -17.42
N GLU A 166 -0.27 1.67 -16.29
CA GLU A 166 -1.12 1.31 -15.16
C GLU A 166 -0.32 1.37 -13.87
N VAL A 167 -0.95 1.77 -12.77
CA VAL A 167 -0.35 1.74 -11.43
C VAL A 167 -1.24 0.90 -10.51
N ILE A 168 -0.69 -0.19 -10.00
CA ILE A 168 -1.36 -1.11 -9.08
C ILE A 168 -0.69 -1.04 -7.71
N MET A 169 -1.47 -0.75 -6.67
CA MET A 169 -1.02 -0.81 -5.29
C MET A 169 -1.35 -2.17 -4.67
N ILE A 170 -0.34 -2.86 -4.14
CA ILE A 170 -0.48 -4.16 -3.47
C ILE A 170 -0.20 -3.96 -1.98
N TYR A 171 -1.22 -4.15 -1.16
CA TYR A 171 -1.17 -3.87 0.26
C TYR A 171 -2.12 -4.77 1.06
N THR A 172 -2.12 -4.63 2.37
CA THR A 172 -3.09 -5.31 3.23
C THR A 172 -4.14 -4.35 3.73
N ARG A 173 -5.38 -4.55 3.32
CA ARG A 173 -6.54 -3.82 3.85
C ARG A 173 -6.88 -4.31 5.24
N PHE A 174 -6.92 -3.39 6.18
CA PHE A 174 -7.37 -3.65 7.55
C PHE A 174 -8.90 -3.57 7.62
N VAL A 175 -9.55 -4.68 7.85
CA VAL A 175 -11.01 -4.75 8.06
C VAL A 175 -11.31 -4.64 9.55
N ASN A 176 -10.67 -5.48 10.35
CA ASN A 176 -10.74 -5.47 11.82
C ASN A 176 -9.54 -6.25 12.39
N SER A 177 -9.46 -6.36 13.72
CA SER A 177 -8.37 -7.06 14.40
C SER A 177 -8.25 -8.55 14.04
N MET A 178 -9.32 -9.18 13.58
CA MET A 178 -9.35 -10.60 13.19
C MET A 178 -9.15 -10.80 11.68
N THR A 179 -9.47 -9.79 10.87
CA THR A 179 -9.51 -9.91 9.41
C THR A 179 -8.65 -8.83 8.77
N GLN A 180 -7.60 -9.26 8.08
CA GLN A 180 -6.75 -8.43 7.25
C GLN A 180 -6.59 -9.15 5.90
N ILE A 181 -6.81 -8.42 4.81
CA ILE A 181 -6.88 -9.00 3.46
C ILE A 181 -5.80 -8.36 2.60
N ALA A 182 -4.88 -9.15 2.08
CA ALA A 182 -3.96 -8.69 1.04
C ALA A 182 -4.77 -8.49 -0.25
N GLN A 183 -4.64 -7.30 -0.85
CA GLN A 183 -5.35 -6.95 -2.08
C GLN A 183 -4.45 -6.16 -3.03
N ALA A 184 -4.78 -6.23 -4.30
CA ALA A 184 -4.24 -5.40 -5.36
C ALA A 184 -5.35 -4.46 -5.83
N GLU A 185 -5.03 -3.18 -5.96
CA GLU A 185 -5.98 -2.13 -6.33
C GLU A 185 -5.34 -1.26 -7.41
N CYS A 186 -6.04 -1.07 -8.51
CA CYS A 186 -5.63 -0.13 -9.55
C CYS A 186 -5.84 1.29 -9.03
N ILE A 187 -4.79 2.10 -9.09
CA ILE A 187 -4.82 3.51 -8.66
C ILE A 187 -4.85 4.43 -9.88
N LEU A 188 -4.16 4.05 -10.93
CA LEU A 188 -4.13 4.77 -12.20
C LEU A 188 -4.26 3.77 -13.36
N PRO A 189 -5.04 4.10 -14.39
CA PRO A 189 -5.90 5.30 -14.50
C PRO A 189 -6.97 5.36 -13.43
N LEU A 190 -7.47 6.55 -13.12
CA LEU A 190 -8.62 6.72 -12.24
C LEU A 190 -9.84 6.09 -12.92
N GLU A 191 -10.49 5.14 -12.22
CA GLU A 191 -11.68 4.47 -12.75
C GLU A 191 -12.80 5.49 -12.97
N GLN A 192 -13.34 5.51 -14.18
CA GLN A 192 -14.62 6.17 -14.44
C GLN A 192 -15.74 5.21 -14.01
N PRO A 193 -16.58 5.57 -13.07
CA PRO A 193 -17.71 4.73 -12.69
C PRO A 193 -18.66 4.54 -13.88
N ASP A 194 -19.05 3.29 -14.13
CA ASP A 194 -19.96 2.90 -15.22
C ASP A 194 -21.39 3.46 -15.05
N ASP A 195 -21.77 3.84 -13.83
CA ASP A 195 -23.08 4.40 -13.52
C ASP A 195 -23.02 5.90 -13.23
N GLU A 196 -24.01 6.66 -13.73
CA GLU A 196 -24.24 8.02 -13.29
C GLU A 196 -24.31 8.06 -11.75
N VAL A 197 -23.32 8.65 -11.12
CA VAL A 197 -23.33 8.86 -9.67
C VAL A 197 -24.48 9.80 -9.36
N LYS A 198 -25.67 9.25 -9.09
CA LYS A 198 -26.81 9.99 -8.56
C LYS A 198 -26.47 10.44 -7.14
N GLY A 199 -25.94 11.64 -7.01
CA GLY A 199 -25.51 12.23 -5.76
C GLY A 199 -25.65 13.73 -5.77
N GLU A 200 -25.19 14.36 -4.69
CA GLU A 200 -25.16 15.82 -4.56
C GLU A 200 -24.36 16.42 -5.71
N GLU A 201 -24.93 17.40 -6.41
CA GLU A 201 -24.21 18.17 -7.41
C GLU A 201 -23.13 19.00 -6.70
N TYR A 202 -21.87 18.81 -7.12
CA TYR A 202 -20.75 19.60 -6.62
C TYR A 202 -20.50 20.78 -7.55
N GLU A 203 -20.38 21.96 -6.96
CA GLU A 203 -19.87 23.15 -7.65
C GLU A 203 -18.35 23.20 -7.42
N PHE A 204 -17.58 23.16 -8.51
CA PHE A 204 -16.12 23.18 -8.45
C PHE A 204 -15.60 24.61 -8.66
N MET A 205 -14.76 25.09 -7.72
CA MET A 205 -14.14 26.41 -7.83
C MET A 205 -12.60 26.29 -7.86
N PRO A 206 -11.91 26.89 -8.87
CA PRO A 206 -12.50 27.66 -9.98
C PRO A 206 -13.18 26.79 -11.04
N ASP A 207 -12.76 25.55 -11.25
CA ASP A 207 -13.27 24.59 -12.22
C ASP A 207 -12.80 23.17 -11.87
N PRO A 208 -13.42 22.11 -12.41
CA PRO A 208 -13.06 20.72 -12.09
C PRO A 208 -11.61 20.35 -12.43
N ALA A 209 -11.04 20.93 -13.48
CA ALA A 209 -9.67 20.65 -13.92
C ALA A 209 -8.65 21.14 -12.91
N SER A 210 -8.78 22.38 -12.45
CA SER A 210 -7.91 22.98 -11.43
C SER A 210 -7.98 22.23 -10.09
N VAL A 211 -9.13 21.64 -9.76
CA VAL A 211 -9.30 20.84 -8.55
C VAL A 211 -8.63 19.48 -8.69
N LEU A 212 -8.56 18.90 -9.89
CA LEU A 212 -7.89 17.62 -10.15
C LEU A 212 -6.36 17.76 -10.13
N ASP A 213 -5.85 18.93 -10.55
CA ASP A 213 -4.41 19.21 -10.61
C ASP A 213 -3.81 19.63 -9.24
N ALA A 214 -4.63 19.90 -8.22
CA ALA A 214 -4.22 20.34 -6.88
C ALA A 214 -3.92 19.18 -5.93
#